data_ed0c97856d7d943a9c601542ca6eb734
#
_entry.id   ed0c97856d7d943a9c601542ca6eb734
#
_cell.length_a   1.000
_cell.length_b   1.000
_cell.length_c   1.000
_cell.angle_alpha   90.00
_cell.angle_beta   90.00
_cell.angle_gamma   90.00
#
_symmetry.space_group_name_H-M   'P 1'
#
loop_
_entity.id
_entity.type
_entity.pdbx_description
1 polymer ?
#
loop_
_entity_poly.entity_id
_entity_poly.type
_entity_poly.pdbx_seq_one_letter_code
_entity_poly.pdbx_strand_id
1 'polypeptide(L)'
;MRWLALVLAGPGIWAGGFAGVYALHGTGCAVGWPDTALAVGIDAHTGALWAGWLATLGAGGLLLRALPPPEGPGWSPHLPRTGAWIGLAATAFTLSPVALASSC
;
A
#
# COMPACT_ATOMS: atom_id res chain seq x y z
N MET A 1 -7.94 -15.79 17.41
CA MET A 1 -7.67 -14.35 17.16
C MET A 1 -6.54 -14.13 16.18
N ARG A 2 -5.50 -14.96 16.23
CA ARG A 2 -4.38 -14.82 15.28
C ARG A 2 -4.83 -15.01 13.82
N TRP A 3 -5.71 -15.98 13.58
CA TRP A 3 -6.25 -16.22 12.24
C TRP A 3 -6.98 -14.98 11.70
N LEU A 4 -7.81 -14.35 12.52
CA LEU A 4 -8.54 -13.15 12.13
C LEU A 4 -7.57 -11.99 11.84
N ALA A 5 -6.53 -11.83 12.68
CA ALA A 5 -5.52 -10.82 12.47
C ALA A 5 -4.80 -11.03 11.13
N LEU A 6 -4.50 -12.29 10.77
CA LEU A 6 -3.87 -12.60 9.50
C LEU A 6 -4.80 -12.35 8.31
N VAL A 7 -6.10 -12.64 8.46
CA VAL A 7 -7.08 -12.35 7.41
C VAL A 7 -7.16 -10.86 7.15
N LEU A 8 -7.13 -10.04 8.19
CA LEU A 8 -7.27 -8.59 8.08
C LEU A 8 -5.95 -7.87 7.81
N ALA A 9 -4.82 -8.57 7.86
CA ALA A 9 -3.51 -7.95 7.66
C ALA A 9 -3.37 -7.33 6.28
N GLY A 10 -3.81 -8.01 5.22
CA GLY A 10 -3.77 -7.49 3.86
C GLY A 10 -4.57 -6.21 3.70
N PRO A 11 -5.87 -6.24 3.98
CA PRO A 11 -6.68 -5.03 3.96
C PRO A 11 -6.18 -3.95 4.91
N GLY A 12 -5.61 -4.34 6.06
CA GLY A 12 -5.01 -3.40 7.01
C GLY A 12 -3.80 -2.67 6.43
N ILE A 13 -2.93 -3.37 5.73
CA ILE A 13 -1.79 -2.77 5.05
C ILE A 13 -2.28 -1.80 3.98
N TRP A 14 -3.26 -2.18 3.18
CA TRP A 14 -3.87 -1.29 2.20
C TRP A 14 -4.43 -0.03 2.86
N ALA A 15 -5.20 -0.18 3.93
CA ALA A 15 -5.83 0.96 4.61
C ALA A 15 -4.78 1.90 5.20
N GLY A 16 -3.73 1.35 5.82
CA GLY A 16 -2.64 2.14 6.35
C GLY A 16 -1.86 2.86 5.26
N GLY A 17 -1.57 2.16 4.17
CA GLY A 17 -0.89 2.75 3.02
C GLY A 17 -1.72 3.82 2.35
N PHE A 18 -3.01 3.58 2.20
CA PHE A 18 -3.96 4.55 1.66
C PHE A 18 -3.96 5.84 2.49
N ALA A 19 -4.13 5.70 3.80
CA ALA A 19 -4.11 6.86 4.70
C ALA A 19 -2.75 7.56 4.67
N GLY A 20 -1.66 6.80 4.66
CA GLY A 20 -0.30 7.35 4.63
C GLY A 20 0.00 8.11 3.34
N VAL A 21 -0.37 7.54 2.19
CA VAL A 21 -0.13 8.19 0.90
C VAL A 21 -0.97 9.46 0.78
N TYR A 22 -2.23 9.44 1.21
CA TYR A 22 -3.05 10.65 1.20
C TYR A 22 -2.53 11.71 2.17
N ALA A 23 -2.01 11.29 3.33
CA ALA A 23 -1.38 12.22 4.26
C ALA A 23 -0.12 12.84 3.66
N LEU A 24 0.70 12.06 2.97
CA LEU A 24 1.87 12.57 2.25
C LEU A 24 1.46 13.55 1.16
N HIS A 25 0.41 13.24 0.43
CA HIS A 25 -0.10 14.11 -0.63
C HIS A 25 -0.53 15.47 -0.05
N GLY A 26 -1.35 15.45 1.00
CA GLY A 26 -1.82 16.67 1.64
C GLY A 26 -0.68 17.49 2.26
N THR A 27 0.21 16.81 2.99
CA THR A 27 1.35 17.48 3.62
C THR A 27 2.30 18.03 2.57
N GLY A 28 2.59 17.25 1.54
CA GLY A 28 3.48 17.69 0.46
C GLY A 28 2.95 18.91 -0.26
N CYS A 29 1.65 18.96 -0.54
CA CYS A 29 1.03 20.13 -1.15
C CYS A 29 1.13 21.36 -0.22
N ALA A 30 0.94 21.16 1.08
CA ALA A 30 0.96 22.25 2.05
C ALA A 30 2.37 22.85 2.22
N VAL A 31 3.42 22.02 2.14
CA VAL A 31 4.80 22.47 2.38
C VAL A 31 5.58 22.75 1.09
N GLY A 32 4.94 22.64 -0.08
CA GLY A 32 5.57 23.00 -1.34
C GLY A 32 6.50 21.96 -1.93
N TRP A 33 6.32 20.68 -1.63
CA TRP A 33 7.13 19.61 -2.20
C TRP A 33 7.09 19.54 -3.74
N PRO A 34 5.96 19.88 -4.41
CA PRO A 34 5.96 19.88 -5.88
C PRO A 34 6.98 20.82 -6.50
N ASP A 35 7.40 21.87 -5.76
CA ASP A 35 8.39 22.83 -6.22
C ASP A 35 9.82 22.42 -5.86
N THR A 36 10.01 21.29 -5.17
CA THR A 36 11.31 20.80 -4.74
C THR A 36 11.76 19.65 -5.65
N ALA A 37 12.78 19.88 -6.44
CA ALA A 37 13.30 18.86 -7.34
C ALA A 37 14.20 17.88 -6.60
N LEU A 38 13.96 16.56 -6.78
CA LEU A 38 14.84 15.52 -6.29
C LEU A 38 15.82 15.06 -7.38
N ALA A 39 15.32 14.99 -8.63
CA ALA A 39 16.08 14.54 -9.77
C ALA A 39 15.48 15.18 -11.02
N VAL A 40 16.13 14.99 -12.17
CA VAL A 40 15.63 15.53 -13.44
C VAL A 40 14.23 14.94 -13.71
N GLY A 41 13.24 15.81 -13.77
CA GLY A 41 11.86 15.44 -14.09
C GLY A 41 11.07 14.84 -12.94
N ILE A 42 11.65 14.74 -11.73
CA ILE A 42 10.97 14.17 -10.57
C ILE A 42 11.07 15.16 -9.41
N ASP A 43 9.93 15.57 -8.88
CA ASP A 43 9.89 16.44 -7.70
C ASP A 43 9.77 15.60 -6.42
N ALA A 44 9.95 16.25 -5.26
CA ALA A 44 9.90 15.56 -3.97
C ALA A 44 8.52 14.98 -3.71
N HIS A 45 7.46 15.66 -4.15
CA HIS A 45 6.08 15.22 -3.95
C HIS A 45 5.81 13.91 -4.70
N THR A 46 6.12 13.87 -5.97
CA THR A 46 5.97 12.65 -6.79
C THR A 46 6.81 11.51 -6.24
N GLY A 47 8.07 11.80 -5.88
CA GLY A 47 8.94 10.79 -5.29
C GLY A 47 8.39 10.21 -4.01
N ALA A 48 7.85 11.06 -3.12
CA ALA A 48 7.27 10.62 -1.86
C ALA A 48 6.04 9.73 -2.08
N LEU A 49 5.16 10.09 -3.01
CA LEU A 49 3.97 9.32 -3.32
C LEU A 49 4.33 7.95 -3.92
N TRP A 50 5.30 7.92 -4.85
CA TRP A 50 5.79 6.67 -5.41
C TRP A 50 6.42 5.79 -4.34
N ALA A 51 7.21 6.37 -3.45
CA ALA A 51 7.83 5.64 -2.35
C ALA A 51 6.76 5.02 -1.44
N GLY A 52 5.73 5.78 -1.09
CA GLY A 52 4.63 5.28 -0.26
C GLY A 52 3.86 4.15 -0.95
N TRP A 53 3.57 4.30 -2.24
CA TRP A 53 2.88 3.28 -3.01
C TRP A 53 3.68 1.98 -3.09
N LEU A 54 4.96 2.10 -3.48
CA LEU A 54 5.83 0.94 -3.60
C LEU A 54 6.08 0.27 -2.23
N ALA A 55 6.21 1.07 -1.17
CA ALA A 55 6.37 0.53 0.19
C ALA A 55 5.13 -0.27 0.61
N THR A 56 3.93 0.21 0.29
CA THR A 56 2.69 -0.50 0.62
C THR A 56 2.59 -1.79 -0.19
N LEU A 57 2.92 -1.75 -1.48
CA LEU A 57 2.96 -2.96 -2.33
C LEU A 57 3.99 -3.95 -1.79
N GLY A 58 5.18 -3.46 -1.41
CA GLY A 58 6.22 -4.30 -0.83
C GLY A 58 5.79 -4.94 0.47
N ALA A 59 5.11 -4.20 1.34
CA ALA A 59 4.58 -4.74 2.59
C ALA A 59 3.58 -5.86 2.33
N GLY A 60 2.68 -5.67 1.37
CA GLY A 60 1.73 -6.70 0.98
C GLY A 60 2.41 -7.94 0.42
N GLY A 61 3.43 -7.75 -0.41
CA GLY A 61 4.22 -8.87 -0.95
C GLY A 61 4.97 -9.63 0.13
N LEU A 62 5.55 -8.92 1.09
CA LEU A 62 6.22 -9.54 2.23
C LEU A 62 5.24 -10.31 3.09
N LEU A 63 4.03 -9.77 3.27
CA LEU A 63 2.98 -10.50 4.00
C LEU A 63 2.66 -11.81 3.31
N LEU A 64 2.50 -11.81 1.98
CA LEU A 64 2.25 -13.04 1.23
C LEU A 64 3.33 -14.08 1.44
N ARG A 65 4.59 -13.65 1.45
CA ARG A 65 5.73 -14.56 1.65
C ARG A 65 5.80 -15.06 3.09
N ALA A 66 5.37 -14.25 4.04
CA ALA A 66 5.44 -14.58 5.46
C ALA A 66 4.26 -15.42 5.93
N LEU A 67 3.14 -15.43 5.20
CA LEU A 67 1.98 -16.23 5.58
C LEU A 67 2.29 -17.71 5.53
N PRO A 68 1.85 -18.48 6.54
CA PRO A 68 2.02 -19.93 6.52
C PRO A 68 1.21 -20.55 5.39
N PRO A 69 1.65 -21.71 4.87
CA PRO A 69 0.88 -22.40 3.84
C PRO A 69 -0.49 -22.80 4.38
N PRO A 70 -1.53 -22.82 3.53
CA PRO A 70 -2.86 -23.22 3.98
C PRO A 70 -2.86 -24.70 4.36
N GLU A 71 -3.38 -25.01 5.55
CA GLU A 71 -3.46 -26.36 6.07
C GLU A 71 -4.89 -26.66 6.48
N GLY A 72 -5.31 -27.89 6.23
CA GLY A 72 -6.64 -28.35 6.61
C GLY A 72 -7.67 -28.21 5.50
N PRO A 73 -8.85 -28.85 5.68
CA PRO A 73 -9.91 -28.83 4.67
C PRO A 73 -10.67 -27.50 4.68
N GLY A 74 -11.33 -27.20 3.57
CA GLY A 74 -12.22 -26.07 3.46
C GLY A 74 -11.52 -24.79 3.00
N TRP A 75 -12.25 -23.69 3.09
CA TRP A 75 -11.79 -22.39 2.60
C TRP A 75 -11.13 -21.54 3.67
N SER A 76 -11.39 -21.82 4.95
CA SER A 76 -10.87 -21.01 6.06
C SER A 76 -9.35 -20.86 6.06
N PRO A 77 -8.54 -21.90 5.80
CA PRO A 77 -7.08 -21.74 5.79
C PRO A 77 -6.57 -20.84 4.68
N HIS A 78 -7.37 -20.61 3.64
CA HIS A 78 -6.98 -19.78 2.50
C HIS A 78 -7.33 -18.31 2.68
N LEU A 79 -8.16 -17.94 3.67
CA LEU A 79 -8.61 -16.57 3.85
C LEU A 79 -7.49 -15.57 4.12
N PRO A 80 -6.46 -15.86 4.94
CA PRO A 80 -5.37 -14.90 5.12
C PRO A 80 -4.67 -14.55 3.81
N ARG A 81 -4.42 -15.55 2.97
CA ARG A 81 -3.78 -15.33 1.67
C ARG A 81 -4.69 -14.57 0.71
N THR A 82 -5.97 -14.89 0.71
CA THR A 82 -6.98 -14.16 -0.07
C THR A 82 -7.03 -12.69 0.36
N GLY A 83 -7.02 -12.43 1.67
CA GLY A 83 -6.99 -11.07 2.21
C GLY A 83 -5.76 -10.30 1.76
N ALA A 84 -4.59 -10.97 1.76
CA ALA A 84 -3.35 -10.35 1.31
C ALA A 84 -3.42 -9.96 -0.17
N TRP A 85 -3.97 -10.83 -1.01
CA TRP A 85 -4.15 -10.54 -2.44
C TRP A 85 -5.14 -9.42 -2.66
N ILE A 86 -6.24 -9.37 -1.90
CA ILE A 86 -7.22 -8.27 -1.97
C ILE A 86 -6.55 -6.96 -1.60
N GLY A 87 -5.74 -6.95 -0.53
CA GLY A 87 -5.01 -5.76 -0.12
C GLY A 87 -4.03 -5.27 -1.18
N LEU A 88 -3.30 -6.20 -1.82
CA LEU A 88 -2.37 -5.86 -2.90
C LEU A 88 -3.12 -5.28 -4.11
N ALA A 89 -4.21 -5.92 -4.52
CA ALA A 89 -5.01 -5.44 -5.65
C ALA A 89 -5.60 -4.06 -5.34
N ALA A 90 -6.14 -3.88 -4.14
CA ALA A 90 -6.68 -2.59 -3.71
C ALA A 90 -5.60 -1.51 -3.73
N THR A 91 -4.40 -1.82 -3.22
CA THR A 91 -3.28 -0.89 -3.24
C THR A 91 -2.89 -0.52 -4.66
N ALA A 92 -2.79 -1.50 -5.54
CA ALA A 92 -2.41 -1.25 -6.93
C ALA A 92 -3.42 -0.33 -7.62
N PHE A 93 -4.71 -0.57 -7.43
CA PHE A 93 -5.75 0.17 -8.15
C PHE A 93 -6.14 1.49 -7.50
N THR A 94 -6.19 1.56 -6.16
CA THR A 94 -6.67 2.77 -5.49
C THR A 94 -5.57 3.82 -5.30
N LEU A 95 -4.33 3.40 -5.15
CA LEU A 95 -3.22 4.32 -4.92
C LEU A 95 -2.48 4.70 -6.20
N SER A 96 -2.62 3.92 -7.28
CA SER A 96 -1.94 4.24 -8.53
C SER A 96 -2.35 5.61 -9.09
N PRO A 97 -3.63 6.03 -9.09
CA PRO A 97 -3.96 7.37 -9.58
C PRO A 97 -3.29 8.49 -8.79
N VAL A 98 -3.13 8.31 -7.48
CA VAL A 98 -2.44 9.31 -6.64
C VAL A 98 -0.98 9.40 -7.02
N ALA A 99 -0.31 8.26 -7.26
CA ALA A 99 1.09 8.22 -7.66
C ALA A 99 1.30 8.75 -9.07
N LEU A 100 0.38 8.46 -9.99
CA LEU A 100 0.52 8.84 -11.39
C LEU A 100 0.04 10.26 -11.67
N ALA A 101 -0.95 10.77 -10.93
CA ALA A 101 -1.55 12.08 -11.14
C ALA A 101 -1.45 12.91 -9.86
N SER A 102 -0.23 13.13 -9.39
CA SER A 102 0.03 13.82 -8.14
C SER A 102 0.03 15.34 -8.29
N SER A 103 -1.11 15.91 -8.64
CA SER A 103 -1.26 17.36 -8.69
C SER A 103 -1.96 17.88 -7.44
N CYS A 104 -1.57 19.09 -7.01
CA CYS A 104 -2.21 19.76 -5.87
C CYS A 104 -3.39 20.61 -6.29
#